data_f03921da6b6db0f0ea2fd6959320fef1
#
_entry.id   f03921da6b6db0f0ea2fd6959320fef1
#
_cell.length_a   1.000
_cell.length_b   1.000
_cell.length_c   1.000
_cell.angle_alpha   90.00
_cell.angle_beta   90.00
_cell.angle_gamma   90.00
#
_symmetry.space_group_name_H-M   'P 1'
#
loop_
_entity.id
_entity.type
_entity.pdbx_description
1 polymer ?
#
loop_
_entity_poly.entity_id
_entity_poly.type
_entity_poly.pdbx_seq_one_letter_code
_entity_poly.pdbx_strand_id
1 'polypeptide(L)'
;MTQPGVKCVLLADRHHGLIECVRDMLETEFATLFIVADENSLLEGASRLKPTVVIVDLSLVPGNLLEVLHRLRTSSPHSKTLLLSVQDQESVARFGLEARADGVVLKRAIATDLLPAVDAVLANRRFVSPGIDQNTRRNDDGTTEENR
;
A
#
# COMPACT_ATOMS: atom_id res chain seq x y z
N MET A 1 3.29 25.69 7.36
CA MET A 1 2.20 25.44 6.44
C MET A 1 2.04 23.95 6.19
N THR A 2 0.84 23.48 6.20
CA THR A 2 0.59 22.07 6.00
C THR A 2 0.90 21.66 4.57
N GLN A 3 1.27 20.41 4.41
CA GLN A 3 1.43 19.83 3.10
C GLN A 3 0.11 19.89 2.36
N PRO A 4 0.08 20.57 1.21
CA PRO A 4 -1.16 20.58 0.44
C PRO A 4 -1.42 19.20 -0.07
N GLY A 5 -2.45 18.60 0.13
CA GLY A 5 -2.78 17.30 -0.38
C GLY A 5 -2.69 16.16 0.62
N VAL A 6 -2.05 16.38 1.76
CA VAL A 6 -1.98 15.34 2.78
C VAL A 6 -3.08 15.62 3.79
N LYS A 7 -4.28 15.17 3.49
CA LYS A 7 -5.45 15.49 4.30
C LYS A 7 -6.06 14.29 4.99
N CYS A 8 -6.12 13.15 4.32
CA CYS A 8 -6.67 12.00 4.98
C CYS A 8 -6.11 10.71 4.40
N VAL A 9 -6.02 9.70 5.23
CA VAL A 9 -5.57 8.37 4.87
C VAL A 9 -6.68 7.39 5.21
N LEU A 10 -6.96 6.48 4.31
CA LEU A 10 -7.91 5.40 4.54
C LEU A 10 -7.12 4.11 4.66
N LEU A 11 -7.22 3.45 5.82
CA LEU A 11 -6.53 2.20 6.09
C LEU A 11 -7.54 1.06 6.14
N ALA A 12 -7.34 0.06 5.29
CA ALA A 12 -8.17 -1.13 5.26
C ALA A 12 -7.39 -2.29 5.84
N ASP A 13 -7.66 -2.64 7.10
CA ASP A 13 -6.98 -3.70 7.81
C ASP A 13 -7.80 -4.12 9.01
N ARG A 14 -7.67 -5.39 9.42
CA ARG A 14 -8.39 -5.92 10.59
C ARG A 14 -7.50 -6.14 11.79
N HIS A 15 -6.19 -5.98 11.66
CA HIS A 15 -5.26 -6.32 12.73
C HIS A 15 -5.05 -5.13 13.65
N HIS A 16 -5.58 -5.22 14.86
CA HIS A 16 -5.56 -4.10 15.79
C HIS A 16 -4.15 -3.59 16.09
N GLY A 17 -3.21 -4.50 16.29
CA GLY A 17 -1.84 -4.09 16.57
C GLY A 17 -1.24 -3.27 15.45
N LEU A 18 -1.48 -3.69 14.22
CA LEU A 18 -0.98 -2.96 13.07
C LEU A 18 -1.67 -1.62 12.93
N ILE A 19 -2.98 -1.58 13.16
CA ILE A 19 -3.74 -0.33 13.10
C ILE A 19 -3.19 0.68 14.08
N GLU A 20 -2.90 0.26 15.30
CA GLU A 20 -2.33 1.15 16.32
C GLU A 20 -0.97 1.68 15.89
N CYS A 21 -0.15 0.79 15.34
CA CYS A 21 1.18 1.20 14.87
C CYS A 21 1.06 2.24 13.76
N VAL A 22 0.17 2.00 12.80
CA VAL A 22 -0.02 2.93 11.69
C VAL A 22 -0.57 4.25 12.20
N ARG A 23 -1.53 4.19 13.11
CA ARG A 23 -2.10 5.41 13.69
C ARG A 23 -1.02 6.27 14.33
N ASP A 24 -0.17 5.64 15.14
CA ASP A 24 0.88 6.39 15.83
C ASP A 24 1.83 7.03 14.82
N MET A 25 2.18 6.31 13.78
CA MET A 25 3.12 6.79 12.78
C MET A 25 2.55 7.95 11.95
N LEU A 26 1.27 7.88 11.63
CA LEU A 26 0.66 8.84 10.72
C LEU A 26 0.04 10.05 11.41
N GLU A 27 -0.13 10.00 12.72
CA GLU A 27 -0.79 11.07 13.46
C GLU A 27 -0.15 12.43 13.24
N THR A 28 1.15 12.45 13.08
CA THR A 28 1.87 13.71 12.91
C THR A 28 1.93 14.16 11.46
N GLU A 29 1.55 13.28 10.53
CA GLU A 29 1.71 13.55 9.11
C GLU A 29 0.40 13.90 8.41
N PHE A 30 -0.72 13.40 8.93
CA PHE A 30 -2.00 13.53 8.24
C PHE A 30 -3.06 14.08 9.17
N ALA A 31 -4.00 14.80 8.59
CA ALA A 31 -5.08 15.40 9.38
C ALA A 31 -6.01 14.34 9.96
N THR A 32 -6.30 13.29 9.20
CA THR A 32 -7.30 12.31 9.61
C THR A 32 -6.94 10.92 9.09
N LEU A 33 -7.11 9.93 9.97
CA LEU A 33 -6.98 8.53 9.59
C LEU A 33 -8.32 7.85 9.76
N PHE A 34 -8.84 7.29 8.67
CA PHE A 34 -10.06 6.49 8.70
C PHE A 34 -9.68 5.03 8.55
N ILE A 35 -10.39 4.16 9.27
CA ILE A 35 -10.07 2.73 9.31
C ILE A 35 -11.31 1.94 8.92
N VAL A 36 -11.16 1.01 7.98
CA VAL A 36 -12.21 0.09 7.56
C VAL A 36 -11.67 -1.32 7.63
N ALA A 37 -12.56 -2.30 7.69
CA ALA A 37 -12.16 -3.67 7.95
C ALA A 37 -12.64 -4.67 6.89
N ASP A 38 -13.23 -4.19 5.80
CA ASP A 38 -13.70 -5.08 4.75
C ASP A 38 -13.69 -4.36 3.41
N GLU A 39 -13.87 -5.15 2.36
CA GLU A 39 -13.77 -4.64 1.01
C GLU A 39 -14.84 -3.61 0.69
N ASN A 40 -16.08 -3.86 1.08
CA ASN A 40 -17.16 -2.93 0.78
C ASN A 40 -16.94 -1.58 1.46
N SER A 41 -16.54 -1.60 2.72
CA SER A 41 -16.27 -0.37 3.44
C SER A 41 -15.09 0.37 2.84
N LEU A 42 -14.10 -0.36 2.35
CA LEU A 42 -12.96 0.24 1.67
C LEU A 42 -13.41 1.00 0.43
N LEU A 43 -14.19 0.35 -0.41
CA LEU A 43 -14.62 0.96 -1.67
C LEU A 43 -15.53 2.15 -1.42
N GLU A 44 -16.45 2.01 -0.48
CA GLU A 44 -17.36 3.09 -0.14
C GLU A 44 -16.62 4.26 0.49
N GLY A 45 -15.70 3.95 1.39
CA GLY A 45 -14.91 4.99 2.04
C GLY A 45 -14.06 5.77 1.06
N ALA A 46 -13.41 5.07 0.14
CA ALA A 46 -12.59 5.73 -0.87
C ALA A 46 -13.43 6.65 -1.75
N SER A 47 -14.61 6.18 -2.12
CA SER A 47 -15.49 6.97 -2.98
C SER A 47 -15.97 8.23 -2.28
N ARG A 48 -16.29 8.15 -1.00
CA ARG A 48 -16.81 9.29 -0.25
C ARG A 48 -15.72 10.23 0.21
N LEU A 49 -14.63 9.69 0.70
CA LEU A 49 -13.60 10.50 1.35
C LEU A 49 -12.57 11.06 0.37
N LYS A 50 -12.40 10.40 -0.77
CA LYS A 50 -11.35 10.76 -1.73
C LYS A 50 -10.02 10.95 -1.00
N PRO A 51 -9.54 9.92 -0.30
CA PRO A 51 -8.35 10.08 0.55
C PRO A 51 -7.10 10.38 -0.28
N THR A 52 -6.14 10.98 0.38
CA THR A 52 -4.85 11.22 -0.26
C THR A 52 -4.12 9.91 -0.50
N VAL A 53 -4.17 9.01 0.49
CA VAL A 53 -3.53 7.70 0.40
C VAL A 53 -4.50 6.65 0.91
N VAL A 54 -4.57 5.53 0.19
CA VAL A 54 -5.33 4.35 0.61
C VAL A 54 -4.32 3.25 0.88
N ILE A 55 -4.40 2.65 2.06
CA ILE A 55 -3.52 1.56 2.45
C ILE A 55 -4.37 0.31 2.60
N VAL A 56 -4.07 -0.73 1.85
CA VAL A 56 -4.90 -1.93 1.78
C VAL A 56 -4.12 -3.16 2.17
N ASP A 57 -4.58 -3.85 3.21
CA ASP A 57 -4.06 -5.17 3.57
C ASP A 57 -4.55 -6.17 2.51
N LEU A 58 -3.60 -6.83 1.86
CA LEU A 58 -3.93 -7.77 0.80
C LEU A 58 -4.85 -8.89 1.26
N SER A 59 -4.81 -9.25 2.55
CA SER A 59 -5.66 -10.32 3.05
C SER A 59 -7.13 -9.94 3.10
N LEU A 60 -7.46 -8.66 2.97
CA LEU A 60 -8.86 -8.24 2.91
C LEU A 60 -9.50 -8.45 1.55
N VAL A 61 -8.69 -8.64 0.52
CA VAL A 61 -9.21 -8.72 -0.85
C VAL A 61 -8.66 -9.96 -1.56
N PRO A 62 -8.79 -11.14 -0.96
CA PRO A 62 -8.22 -12.36 -1.54
C PRO A 62 -8.87 -12.65 -2.89
N GLY A 63 -8.04 -12.80 -3.91
CA GLY A 63 -8.52 -13.11 -5.24
C GLY A 63 -9.21 -11.98 -5.96
N ASN A 64 -9.28 -10.79 -5.37
CA ASN A 64 -10.09 -9.69 -5.89
C ASN A 64 -9.28 -8.41 -6.09
N LEU A 65 -7.97 -8.51 -6.05
CA LEU A 65 -7.14 -7.30 -6.03
C LEU A 65 -7.30 -6.45 -7.27
N LEU A 66 -7.31 -7.06 -8.45
CA LEU A 66 -7.44 -6.30 -9.69
C LEU A 66 -8.72 -5.49 -9.72
N GLU A 67 -9.82 -6.12 -9.33
CA GLU A 67 -11.12 -5.46 -9.33
C GLU A 67 -11.15 -4.32 -8.32
N VAL A 68 -10.62 -4.56 -7.13
CA VAL A 68 -10.60 -3.55 -6.08
C VAL A 68 -9.78 -2.33 -6.52
N LEU A 69 -8.58 -2.58 -7.07
CA LEU A 69 -7.73 -1.48 -7.51
C LEU A 69 -8.37 -0.71 -8.67
N HIS A 70 -9.04 -1.42 -9.56
CA HIS A 70 -9.75 -0.76 -10.64
C HIS A 70 -10.84 0.17 -10.12
N ARG A 71 -11.62 -0.32 -9.16
CA ARG A 71 -12.69 0.49 -8.57
C ARG A 71 -12.16 1.67 -7.78
N LEU A 72 -11.07 1.46 -7.06
CA LEU A 72 -10.44 2.56 -6.33
C LEU A 72 -10.01 3.66 -7.29
N ARG A 73 -9.38 3.27 -8.39
CA ARG A 73 -8.92 4.25 -9.35
C ARG A 73 -10.06 4.97 -10.04
N THR A 74 -11.15 4.26 -10.30
CA THR A 74 -12.32 4.86 -10.94
C THR A 74 -13.02 5.84 -10.01
N SER A 75 -13.20 5.47 -8.74
CA SER A 75 -13.98 6.29 -7.81
C SER A 75 -13.13 7.34 -7.11
N SER A 76 -11.82 7.16 -7.03
CA SER A 76 -10.94 8.10 -6.35
C SER A 76 -9.61 8.18 -7.11
N PRO A 77 -9.63 8.76 -8.30
CA PRO A 77 -8.47 8.70 -9.21
C PRO A 77 -7.22 9.41 -8.72
N HIS A 78 -7.36 10.32 -7.78
CA HIS A 78 -6.19 11.04 -7.26
C HIS A 78 -5.60 10.40 -6.02
N SER A 79 -6.23 9.35 -5.49
CA SER A 79 -5.70 8.66 -4.32
C SER A 79 -4.53 7.78 -4.72
N LYS A 80 -3.48 7.79 -3.91
CA LYS A 80 -2.38 6.85 -4.06
C LYS A 80 -2.70 5.60 -3.27
N THR A 81 -2.30 4.45 -3.79
CA THR A 81 -2.63 3.17 -3.16
C THR A 81 -1.36 2.43 -2.76
N LEU A 82 -1.29 2.08 -1.48
CA LEU A 82 -0.23 1.24 -0.94
C LEU A 82 -0.83 -0.08 -0.50
N LEU A 83 -0.19 -1.17 -0.88
CA LEU A 83 -0.62 -2.50 -0.48
C LEU A 83 0.27 -2.99 0.65
N LEU A 84 -0.34 -3.64 1.65
CA LEU A 84 0.38 -4.27 2.73
C LEU A 84 0.38 -5.78 2.50
N SER A 85 1.56 -6.39 2.53
CA SER A 85 1.71 -7.81 2.26
C SER A 85 2.47 -8.50 3.38
N VAL A 86 1.99 -9.69 3.77
CA VAL A 86 2.75 -10.55 4.68
C VAL A 86 3.78 -11.36 3.94
N GLN A 87 3.69 -11.43 2.61
CA GLN A 87 4.59 -12.22 1.78
C GLN A 87 5.64 -11.32 1.15
N ASP A 88 6.87 -11.82 1.13
CA ASP A 88 8.00 -11.04 0.62
C ASP A 88 8.44 -11.52 -0.76
N GLN A 89 7.62 -12.31 -1.44
CA GLN A 89 7.94 -12.81 -2.75
C GLN A 89 7.79 -11.74 -3.81
N GLU A 90 8.73 -11.68 -4.72
CA GLU A 90 8.72 -10.69 -5.78
C GLU A 90 7.44 -10.75 -6.62
N SER A 91 6.91 -11.97 -6.81
CA SER A 91 5.71 -12.12 -7.62
C SER A 91 4.50 -11.40 -7.03
N VAL A 92 4.41 -11.32 -5.72
CA VAL A 92 3.31 -10.61 -5.07
C VAL A 92 3.43 -9.11 -5.32
N ALA A 93 4.63 -8.57 -5.17
CA ALA A 93 4.85 -7.16 -5.41
C ALA A 93 4.64 -6.82 -6.87
N ARG A 94 5.16 -7.66 -7.77
CA ARG A 94 4.97 -7.44 -9.20
C ARG A 94 3.50 -7.44 -9.57
N PHE A 95 2.74 -8.38 -9.04
CA PHE A 95 1.31 -8.44 -9.32
C PHE A 95 0.61 -7.16 -8.86
N GLY A 96 0.94 -6.69 -7.67
CA GLY A 96 0.33 -5.46 -7.16
C GLY A 96 0.66 -4.26 -8.02
N LEU A 97 1.91 -4.13 -8.44
CA LEU A 97 2.31 -2.99 -9.26
C LEU A 97 1.73 -3.07 -10.67
N GLU A 98 1.62 -4.28 -11.22
CA GLU A 98 0.98 -4.45 -12.53
C GLU A 98 -0.50 -4.15 -12.46
N ALA A 99 -1.11 -4.39 -11.30
CA ALA A 99 -2.50 -4.03 -11.07
C ALA A 99 -2.67 -2.54 -10.76
N ARG A 100 -1.57 -1.79 -10.85
CA ARG A 100 -1.57 -0.33 -10.74
C ARG A 100 -1.63 0.20 -9.31
N ALA A 101 -1.20 -0.59 -8.33
CA ALA A 101 -0.91 -0.03 -7.03
C ALA A 101 0.34 0.85 -7.15
N ASP A 102 0.43 1.84 -6.30
CA ASP A 102 1.58 2.75 -6.32
C ASP A 102 2.74 2.21 -5.51
N GLY A 103 2.49 1.32 -4.57
CA GLY A 103 3.55 0.70 -3.82
C GLY A 103 3.11 -0.52 -3.04
N VAL A 104 4.09 -1.28 -2.60
CA VAL A 104 3.88 -2.49 -1.79
C VAL A 104 4.82 -2.44 -0.59
N VAL A 105 4.25 -2.59 0.61
CA VAL A 105 4.99 -2.55 1.86
C VAL A 105 4.81 -3.87 2.60
N LEU A 106 5.91 -4.44 3.09
CA LEU A 106 5.85 -5.63 3.93
C LEU A 106 5.27 -5.26 5.29
N LYS A 107 4.30 -6.02 5.77
CA LYS A 107 3.70 -5.74 7.07
C LYS A 107 4.72 -5.83 8.19
N ARG A 108 5.66 -6.77 8.12
CA ARG A 108 6.68 -6.90 9.16
C ARG A 108 7.67 -5.74 9.18
N ALA A 109 7.73 -4.98 8.10
CA ALA A 109 8.64 -3.83 8.01
C ALA A 109 7.90 -2.51 8.06
N ILE A 110 6.64 -2.52 8.50
CA ILE A 110 5.82 -1.32 8.42
C ILE A 110 6.40 -0.16 9.24
N ALA A 111 7.05 -0.46 10.36
CA ALA A 111 7.59 0.58 11.22
C ALA A 111 8.72 1.37 10.53
N THR A 112 9.45 0.74 9.63
CA THR A 112 10.54 1.40 8.93
C THR A 112 10.16 1.86 7.53
N ASP A 113 9.22 1.18 6.88
CA ASP A 113 8.98 1.39 5.47
C ASP A 113 7.76 2.23 5.14
N LEU A 114 6.81 2.37 6.08
CA LEU A 114 5.55 3.02 5.72
C LEU A 114 5.71 4.49 5.38
N LEU A 115 6.38 5.25 6.22
CA LEU A 115 6.55 6.67 5.95
C LEU A 115 7.35 6.95 4.70
N PRO A 116 8.48 6.24 4.45
CA PRO A 116 9.15 6.40 3.16
C PRO A 116 8.27 6.03 1.98
N ALA A 117 7.41 5.01 2.13
CA ALA A 117 6.51 4.62 1.06
C ALA A 117 5.50 5.71 0.77
N VAL A 118 4.92 6.29 1.82
CA VAL A 118 3.97 7.39 1.64
C VAL A 118 4.64 8.56 0.94
N ASP A 119 5.83 8.92 1.38
CA ASP A 119 6.56 10.03 0.75
C ASP A 119 6.81 9.75 -0.73
N ALA A 120 7.19 8.51 -1.05
CA ALA A 120 7.50 8.15 -2.43
C ALA A 120 6.26 8.26 -3.32
N VAL A 121 5.14 7.68 -2.88
CA VAL A 121 3.95 7.66 -3.73
C VAL A 121 3.35 9.07 -3.86
N LEU A 122 3.48 9.89 -2.85
CA LEU A 122 3.03 11.28 -2.95
C LEU A 122 3.88 12.07 -3.94
N ALA A 123 5.12 11.65 -4.14
CA ALA A 123 6.02 12.24 -5.13
C ALA A 123 5.92 11.56 -6.48
N ASN A 124 4.90 10.73 -6.68
CA ASN A 124 4.64 9.98 -7.91
C ASN A 124 5.75 8.98 -8.24
N ARG A 125 6.38 8.45 -7.20
CA ARG A 125 7.37 7.40 -7.34
C ARG A 125 6.81 6.11 -6.77
N ARG A 126 7.12 4.99 -7.41
CA ARG A 126 6.73 3.68 -6.89
C ARG A 126 7.60 3.31 -5.71
N PHE A 127 7.02 2.51 -4.81
CA PHE A 127 7.75 2.03 -3.65
C PHE A 127 7.55 0.53 -3.49
N VAL A 128 8.64 -0.19 -3.24
CA VAL A 128 8.58 -1.60 -2.87
C VAL A 128 9.50 -1.77 -1.66
N SER A 129 9.00 -2.41 -0.61
CA SER A 129 9.81 -2.63 0.58
C SER A 129 11.16 -3.24 0.22
N PRO A 130 12.25 -2.77 0.82
CA PRO A 130 13.59 -3.29 0.47
C PRO A 130 13.72 -4.80 0.60
N GLY A 131 13.00 -5.42 1.54
CA GLY A 131 13.04 -6.87 1.67
C GLY A 131 12.54 -7.58 0.43
N ILE A 132 11.48 -7.07 -0.18
CA ILE A 132 10.97 -7.62 -1.43
C ILE A 132 11.95 -7.36 -2.56
N ASP A 133 12.47 -6.16 -2.62
CA ASP A 133 13.40 -5.77 -3.68
C ASP A 133 14.68 -6.59 -3.62
N GLN A 134 15.16 -6.88 -2.42
CA GLN A 134 16.34 -7.73 -2.26
C GLN A 134 16.08 -9.15 -2.74
N ASN A 135 14.90 -9.69 -2.46
CA ASN A 135 14.52 -11.01 -2.94
C ASN A 135 14.46 -11.02 -4.46
N THR A 136 13.95 -9.95 -5.04
CA THR A 136 13.88 -9.84 -6.50
C THR A 136 15.27 -9.89 -7.11
N ARG A 137 16.22 -9.16 -6.54
CA ARG A 137 17.57 -9.13 -7.05
C ARG A 137 18.23 -10.51 -6.97
N ARG A 138 18.04 -11.20 -5.85
CA ARG A 138 18.62 -12.53 -5.70
C ARG A 138 18.04 -13.50 -6.70
N ASN A 139 16.75 -13.41 -6.94
CA ASN A 139 16.10 -14.28 -7.92
C ASN A 139 16.63 -14.00 -9.32
N ASP A 140 16.79 -12.73 -9.65
CA ASP A 140 17.31 -12.35 -10.96
C ASP A 140 18.73 -12.86 -11.15
N ASP A 141 19.56 -12.69 -10.12
CA ASP A 141 20.94 -13.17 -10.19
C ASP A 141 20.99 -14.66 -10.38
N GLY A 142 20.19 -15.40 -9.62
CA GLY A 142 20.14 -16.85 -9.74
C GLY A 142 19.71 -17.28 -11.12
N THR A 143 18.70 -16.63 -11.66
CA THR A 143 18.20 -16.95 -12.98
C THR A 143 19.28 -16.69 -14.03
N THR A 144 19.95 -15.56 -13.91
CA THR A 144 21.00 -15.22 -14.87
C THR A 144 22.11 -16.25 -14.84
N GLU A 145 22.50 -16.68 -13.65
CA GLU A 145 23.55 -17.66 -13.54
C GLU A 145 23.17 -19.02 -14.13
N GLU A 146 21.92 -19.39 -13.95
CA GLU A 146 21.45 -20.67 -14.47
C GLU A 146 21.48 -20.73 -16.00
N ASN A 147 21.32 -19.60 -16.62
CA ASN A 147 21.26 -19.53 -18.08
C ASN A 147 22.63 -19.53 -18.73
N ARG A 148 23.69 -19.62 -17.93
CA ARG A 148 25.04 -19.68 -18.44
C ARG A 148 25.58 -21.10 -18.31
#